data_543dda7c9ab515a75a0a0d5661fdedd9
#
_entry.id   543dda7c9ab515a75a0a0d5661fdedd9
#
_cell.length_a   1.000
_cell.length_b   1.000
_cell.length_c   1.000
_cell.angle_alpha   90.00
_cell.angle_beta   90.00
_cell.angle_gamma   90.00
#
_symmetry.space_group_name_H-M   'P 1'
#
loop_
_entity.id
_entity.type
_entity.pdbx_description
1 polymer ?
#
loop_
_entity_poly.entity_id
_entity_poly.type
_entity_poly.pdbx_seq_one_letter_code
_entity_poly.pdbx_strand_id
1 'polypeptide(L)'
;MFSVYVLYSPKFSKIYVGFTSDLNQRIKSHNELGQKGWAVKFRPWVIVHSEQFSEKQDAMYREKELKAAKGREWIWSLINDRIKEGLISA
;
A
#
# COMPACT_ATOMS: atom_id res chain seq x y z
N MET A 1 14.98 -6.06 -8.21
CA MET A 1 13.61 -6.53 -7.98
C MET A 1 12.73 -5.35 -7.63
N PHE A 2 11.50 -5.35 -8.10
CA PHE A 2 10.56 -4.26 -7.84
C PHE A 2 9.38 -4.80 -7.04
N SER A 3 8.91 -4.02 -6.07
CA SER A 3 7.77 -4.41 -5.25
C SER A 3 6.60 -3.47 -5.53
N VAL A 4 5.42 -4.05 -5.75
CA VAL A 4 4.16 -3.31 -5.71
C VAL A 4 3.61 -3.51 -4.31
N TYR A 5 3.18 -2.43 -3.68
CA TYR A 5 2.75 -2.50 -2.29
C TYR A 5 1.45 -1.72 -2.08
N VAL A 6 0.70 -2.17 -1.09
CA VAL A 6 -0.52 -1.49 -0.67
C VAL A 6 -0.39 -1.16 0.82
N LEU A 7 -0.56 0.10 1.12
CA LEU A 7 -0.56 0.60 2.49
C LEU A 7 -1.98 0.97 2.91
N TYR A 8 -2.27 0.77 4.18
CA TYR A 8 -3.55 1.13 4.78
C TYR A 8 -3.31 2.05 5.98
N SER A 9 -4.12 3.10 6.09
CA SER A 9 -4.13 4.00 7.24
C SER A 9 -5.35 3.67 8.09
N PRO A 10 -5.19 2.91 9.20
CA PRO A 10 -6.34 2.52 10.02
C PRO A 10 -7.09 3.71 10.60
N LYS A 11 -6.36 4.73 11.01
CA LYS A 11 -6.94 5.91 11.65
C LYS A 11 -7.84 6.71 10.70
N PHE A 12 -7.50 6.76 9.42
CA PHE A 12 -8.19 7.59 8.45
C PHE A 12 -8.94 6.80 7.38
N SER A 13 -8.85 5.46 7.40
CA SER A 13 -9.49 4.58 6.41
C SER A 13 -9.09 4.96 4.99
N LYS A 14 -7.77 5.10 4.76
CA LYS A 14 -7.21 5.44 3.46
C LYS A 14 -6.28 4.34 2.99
N ILE A 15 -6.15 4.20 1.68
CA ILE A 15 -5.20 3.26 1.07
C ILE A 15 -4.24 4.01 0.17
N TYR A 16 -3.05 3.44 -0.01
CA TYR A 16 -2.03 3.95 -0.92
C TYR A 16 -1.44 2.78 -1.68
N VAL A 17 -1.39 2.88 -3.00
CA VAL A 17 -0.80 1.86 -3.88
C VAL A 17 0.39 2.47 -4.59
N GLY A 18 1.53 1.78 -4.57
CA GLY A 18 2.73 2.24 -5.23
C GLY A 18 3.64 1.10 -5.63
N PHE A 19 4.74 1.43 -6.29
CA PHE A 19 5.80 0.46 -6.54
C PHE A 19 7.16 1.10 -6.23
N THR A 20 8.14 0.25 -5.92
CA THR A 20 9.47 0.72 -5.54
C THR A 20 10.50 -0.37 -5.76
N SER A 21 11.76 0.02 -5.93
CA SER A 21 12.89 -0.92 -5.94
C SER A 21 13.42 -1.18 -4.53
N ASP A 22 12.95 -0.44 -3.52
CA ASP A 22 13.35 -0.61 -2.11
C ASP A 22 12.14 -0.42 -1.21
N LEU A 23 11.47 -1.52 -0.91
CA LEU A 23 10.23 -1.50 -0.15
C LEU A 23 10.42 -0.98 1.28
N ASN A 24 11.46 -1.42 1.97
CA ASN A 24 11.70 -1.01 3.35
C ASN A 24 11.93 0.49 3.45
N GLN A 25 12.75 1.03 2.56
CA GLN A 25 13.03 2.47 2.54
C GLN A 25 11.77 3.27 2.19
N ARG A 26 10.94 2.76 1.28
CA ARG A 26 9.72 3.44 0.87
C ARG A 26 8.69 3.49 2.00
N ILE A 27 8.51 2.39 2.72
CA ILE A 27 7.60 2.36 3.87
C ILE A 27 8.09 3.32 4.96
N LYS A 28 9.38 3.32 5.22
CA LYS A 28 9.99 4.24 6.19
C LYS A 28 9.77 5.69 5.77
N SER A 29 9.93 5.99 4.48
CA SER A 29 9.67 7.32 3.94
C SER A 29 8.24 7.77 4.16
N HIS A 30 7.27 6.87 3.92
CA HIS A 30 5.85 7.18 4.16
C HIS A 30 5.56 7.47 5.63
N ASN A 31 6.19 6.76 6.55
CA ASN A 31 5.86 6.85 7.97
C ASN A 31 6.74 7.84 8.75
N GLU A 32 7.99 8.04 8.34
CA GLU A 32 8.95 8.76 9.18
C GLU A 32 9.68 9.91 8.49
N LEU A 33 10.11 9.72 7.24
CA LEU A 33 11.07 10.62 6.60
C LEU A 33 10.45 11.76 5.81
N GLY A 34 9.30 11.53 5.16
CA GLY A 34 8.64 12.55 4.38
C GLY A 34 7.98 13.60 5.26
N GLN A 35 8.06 14.87 4.87
CA GLN A 35 7.46 15.96 5.63
C GLN A 35 6.37 16.69 4.85
N LYS A 36 6.21 16.40 3.57
CA LYS A 36 5.23 17.02 2.69
C LYS A 36 4.51 15.97 1.88
N GLY A 37 3.33 16.32 1.41
CA GLY A 37 2.55 15.48 0.52
C GLY A 37 1.37 14.80 1.20
N TRP A 38 0.57 14.15 0.37
CA TRP A 38 -0.67 13.54 0.79
C TRP A 38 -0.48 12.45 1.85
N ALA A 39 0.54 11.60 1.66
CA ALA A 39 0.77 10.46 2.54
C ALA A 39 1.10 10.87 3.99
N VAL A 40 1.73 12.02 4.18
CA VAL A 40 2.11 12.50 5.52
C VAL A 40 0.88 12.73 6.40
N LYS A 41 -0.21 13.18 5.83
CA LYS A 41 -1.44 13.51 6.56
C LYS A 41 -2.11 12.29 7.18
N PHE A 42 -1.87 11.10 6.64
CA PHE A 42 -2.61 9.90 7.01
C PHE A 42 -1.75 8.85 7.71
N ARG A 43 -0.64 9.27 8.31
CA ARG A 43 0.23 8.40 9.10
C ARG A 43 -0.48 7.96 10.39
N PRO A 44 -0.16 6.79 10.93
CA PRO A 44 0.79 5.82 10.39
C PRO A 44 0.18 4.92 9.33
N TRP A 45 1.02 4.44 8.42
CA TRP A 45 0.64 3.49 7.37
C TRP A 45 1.09 2.10 7.76
N VAL A 46 0.25 1.09 7.51
CA VAL A 46 0.64 -0.31 7.66
C VAL A 46 0.57 -0.99 6.30
N ILE A 47 1.51 -1.91 6.05
CA ILE A 47 1.51 -2.66 4.80
C ILE A 47 0.47 -3.78 4.90
N VAL A 48 -0.40 -3.89 3.91
CA VAL A 48 -1.43 -4.94 3.88
C VAL A 48 -1.22 -5.93 2.74
N HIS A 49 -0.41 -5.57 1.74
CA HIS A 49 -0.15 -6.43 0.60
C HIS A 49 1.12 -6.00 -0.12
N SER A 50 1.88 -6.96 -0.63
CA SER A 50 3.01 -6.67 -1.51
C SER A 50 3.21 -7.82 -2.49
N GLU A 51 3.70 -7.46 -3.69
CA GLU A 51 4.05 -8.42 -4.75
C GLU A 51 5.39 -8.02 -5.32
N GLN A 52 6.21 -8.99 -5.70
CA GLN A 52 7.53 -8.72 -6.25
C GLN A 52 7.58 -9.09 -7.73
N PHE A 53 8.30 -8.28 -8.49
CA PHE A 53 8.49 -8.44 -9.94
C PHE A 53 9.96 -8.22 -10.28
N SER A 54 10.48 -9.01 -11.21
CA SER A 54 11.85 -8.81 -11.68
C SER A 54 11.96 -7.61 -12.64
N GLU A 55 10.87 -7.31 -13.35
CA GLU A 55 10.84 -6.23 -14.34
C GLU A 55 10.02 -5.04 -13.84
N LYS A 56 10.56 -3.84 -14.04
CA LYS A 56 9.88 -2.60 -13.66
C LYS A 56 8.52 -2.46 -14.37
N GLN A 57 8.47 -2.85 -15.63
CA GLN A 57 7.27 -2.73 -16.46
C GLN A 57 6.10 -3.52 -15.87
N ASP A 58 6.39 -4.73 -15.38
CA ASP A 58 5.38 -5.59 -14.77
C ASP A 58 4.86 -4.99 -13.46
N ALA A 59 5.75 -4.42 -12.66
CA ALA A 59 5.36 -3.74 -11.43
C ALA A 59 4.47 -2.54 -11.72
N MET A 60 4.82 -1.73 -12.71
CA MET A 60 4.03 -0.58 -13.11
C MET A 60 2.63 -0.98 -13.59
N TYR A 61 2.55 -2.05 -14.36
CA TYR A 61 1.27 -2.56 -14.84
C TYR A 61 0.38 -3.00 -13.66
N ARG A 62 0.96 -3.75 -12.73
CA ARG A 62 0.23 -4.21 -11.55
C ARG A 62 -0.24 -3.06 -10.67
N GLU A 63 0.60 -2.04 -10.51
CA GLU A 63 0.20 -0.84 -9.76
C GLU A 63 -1.05 -0.20 -10.36
N LYS A 64 -1.09 -0.08 -11.68
CA LYS A 64 -2.26 0.49 -12.37
C LYS A 64 -3.51 -0.36 -12.18
N GLU A 65 -3.37 -1.69 -12.24
CA GLU A 65 -4.48 -2.58 -11.99
C GLU A 65 -5.06 -2.38 -10.60
N LEU A 66 -4.19 -2.28 -9.60
CA LEU A 66 -4.63 -2.12 -8.21
C LEU A 66 -5.25 -0.76 -7.93
N LYS A 67 -4.88 0.26 -8.72
CA LYS A 67 -5.48 1.59 -8.62
C LYS A 67 -6.82 1.71 -9.32
N ALA A 68 -7.14 0.79 -10.21
CA ALA A 68 -8.43 0.78 -10.91
C ALA A 68 -9.55 0.34 -9.97
N ALA A 69 -10.80 0.55 -10.39
CA ALA A 69 -11.97 0.31 -9.54
C ALA A 69 -12.01 -1.11 -8.97
N LYS A 70 -11.80 -2.13 -9.82
CA LYS A 70 -11.82 -3.53 -9.36
C LYS A 70 -10.66 -3.85 -8.43
N GLY A 71 -9.49 -3.28 -8.68
CA GLY A 71 -8.33 -3.45 -7.82
C GLY A 71 -8.57 -2.85 -6.46
N ARG A 72 -9.17 -1.68 -6.39
CA ARG A 72 -9.51 -1.03 -5.12
C ARG A 72 -10.56 -1.83 -4.35
N GLU A 73 -11.57 -2.38 -5.01
CA GLU A 73 -12.56 -3.24 -4.38
C GLU A 73 -11.89 -4.46 -3.75
N TRP A 74 -10.97 -5.09 -4.48
CA TRP A 74 -10.21 -6.23 -3.97
C TRP A 74 -9.39 -5.85 -2.74
N ILE A 75 -8.72 -4.69 -2.78
CA ILE A 75 -7.92 -4.21 -1.65
C ILE A 75 -8.80 -4.03 -0.41
N TRP A 76 -9.93 -3.37 -0.55
CA TRP A 76 -10.83 -3.14 0.58
C TRP A 76 -11.40 -4.44 1.13
N SER A 77 -11.70 -5.40 0.27
CA SER A 77 -12.13 -6.73 0.68
C SER A 77 -11.06 -7.42 1.52
N LEU A 78 -9.80 -7.35 1.06
CA LEU A 78 -8.66 -7.91 1.79
C LEU A 78 -8.49 -7.25 3.16
N ILE A 79 -8.59 -5.93 3.22
CA ILE A 79 -8.47 -5.17 4.47
C ILE A 79 -9.59 -5.55 5.44
N ASN A 80 -10.83 -5.61 4.96
CA ASN A 80 -11.97 -5.97 5.79
C ASN A 80 -11.85 -7.37 6.38
N ASP A 81 -11.36 -8.32 5.58
CA ASP A 81 -11.12 -9.68 6.05
C ASP A 81 -10.07 -9.71 7.17
N ARG A 82 -8.99 -8.94 7.02
CA ARG A 82 -7.93 -8.87 8.03
C ARG A 82 -8.39 -8.19 9.31
N ILE A 83 -9.25 -7.18 9.19
CA ILE A 83 -9.86 -6.54 10.36
C ILE A 83 -10.71 -7.55 11.13
N LYS A 84 -11.54 -8.31 10.42
CA LYS A 84 -12.39 -9.35 11.03
C LYS A 84 -11.56 -10.43 11.74
N GLU A 85 -10.40 -10.77 11.18
CA GLU A 85 -9.50 -11.76 11.75
C GLU A 85 -8.63 -11.20 12.87
N GLY A 86 -8.72 -9.89 13.15
CA GLY A 86 -7.94 -9.25 14.18
C GLY A 86 -6.48 -9.00 13.82
N LEU A 87 -6.12 -9.12 12.54
CA LEU A 87 -4.75 -8.94 12.09
C LEU A 87 -4.35 -7.46 11.94
N ILE A 88 -5.33 -6.58 11.72
CA ILE A 88 -5.11 -5.12 11.69
C ILE A 88 -6.26 -4.43 12.41
N SER A 89 -5.97 -3.24 12.93
CA SER A 89 -6.97 -2.41 13.62
C SER A 89 -7.97 -1.82 12.61
N ALA A 90 -9.19 -1.71 13.07
CA ALA A 90 -10.23 -1.06 12.27
C ALA A 90 -10.01 0.46 12.19
#